data_5ee794b0874a096ebc3c6b77471844b0
#
_entry.id   5ee794b0874a096ebc3c6b77471844b0
#
_cell.length_a   1.000
_cell.length_b   1.000
_cell.length_c   1.000
_cell.angle_alpha   90.00
_cell.angle_beta   90.00
_cell.angle_gamma   90.00
#
_symmetry.space_group_name_H-M   'P 1'
#
loop_
_entity.id
_entity.type
_entity.pdbx_description
1 polymer ?
#
loop_
_entity_poly.entity_id
_entity_poly.type
_entity_poly.pdbx_seq_one_letter_code
_entity_poly.pdbx_strand_id
1 'polypeptide(L)'
;WSELMNLCDEIQAAGLQPFTMGFKDTWTCLAPWNGLAVDLAPSDVCRQVNQGKTTFTENYREVAEKMLQLLSYGPKDPFAYNYNDACTAFARGEAVMYPIGSYAVPQIQSVNPDMEIDSFVFPGSDKKEENTLNSGIDLQFCVTKECKNKEAAYEVLDFLLEDENVQDYLNEQNSVPCKEGEFELSPMLDGVRQYIEEENMADYQDHYYPSEMAVDAQIQTLLIDKDVDAFLKKFDKDWQRYNRDIIQKVQKYEAEQTHSK
;
A
#
# COMPACT_ATOMS: atom_id res chain seq x y z
N TRP A 1 13.07 8.31 6.79
CA TRP A 1 12.29 9.38 6.12
C TRP A 1 13.15 10.58 5.77
N SER A 2 13.88 11.16 6.73
CA SER A 2 14.70 12.36 6.49
C SER A 2 15.76 12.17 5.41
N GLU A 3 16.35 10.98 5.30
CA GLU A 3 17.31 10.66 4.24
C GLU A 3 16.65 10.69 2.86
N LEU A 4 15.43 10.14 2.73
CA LEU A 4 14.67 10.18 1.48
C LEU A 4 14.34 11.63 1.08
N MET A 5 13.94 12.47 2.04
CA MET A 5 13.64 13.88 1.77
C MET A 5 14.92 14.65 1.34
N ASN A 6 16.05 14.40 2.01
CA ASN A 6 17.33 14.97 1.62
C ASN A 6 17.75 14.53 0.20
N LEU A 7 17.54 13.25 -0.14
CA LEU A 7 17.77 12.76 -1.50
C LEU A 7 16.87 13.46 -2.52
N CYS A 8 15.59 13.70 -2.18
CA CYS A 8 14.69 14.47 -3.04
C CYS A 8 15.18 15.90 -3.27
N ASP A 9 15.73 16.57 -2.23
CA ASP A 9 16.32 17.90 -2.36
C ASP A 9 17.55 17.88 -3.29
N GLU A 10 18.42 16.89 -3.19
CA GLU A 10 19.57 16.69 -4.08
C GLU A 10 19.14 16.44 -5.53
N ILE A 11 18.12 15.62 -5.75
CA ILE A 11 17.56 15.35 -7.08
C ILE A 11 17.00 16.64 -7.70
N GLN A 12 16.26 17.43 -6.94
CA GLN A 12 15.73 18.72 -7.40
C GLN A 12 16.87 19.72 -7.68
N ALA A 13 17.90 19.76 -6.84
CA ALA A 13 19.07 20.62 -7.04
C ALA A 13 19.82 20.24 -8.33
N ALA A 14 19.78 18.97 -8.74
CA ALA A 14 20.32 18.50 -10.01
C ALA A 14 19.40 18.81 -11.22
N GLY A 15 18.25 19.43 -11.01
CA GLY A 15 17.27 19.77 -12.05
C GLY A 15 16.40 18.60 -12.49
N LEU A 16 16.34 17.54 -11.69
CA LEU A 16 15.56 16.35 -11.95
C LEU A 16 14.27 16.35 -11.10
N GLN A 17 13.26 15.57 -11.54
CA GLN A 17 12.01 15.38 -10.80
C GLN A 17 12.16 14.19 -9.85
N PRO A 18 11.99 14.34 -8.52
CA PRO A 18 12.11 13.22 -7.58
C PRO A 18 11.08 12.12 -7.84
N PHE A 19 9.79 12.46 -7.84
CA PHE A 19 8.71 11.48 -7.98
C PHE A 19 7.84 11.75 -9.19
N THR A 20 7.42 10.67 -9.88
CA THR A 20 6.18 10.68 -10.67
C THR A 20 5.03 10.24 -9.78
N MET A 21 3.80 10.64 -10.14
CA MET A 21 2.57 10.33 -9.38
C MET A 21 1.42 10.11 -10.35
N GLY A 22 0.63 9.06 -10.10
CA GLY A 22 -0.56 8.73 -10.89
C GLY A 22 -1.87 9.13 -10.20
N PHE A 23 -1.87 10.17 -9.36
CA PHE A 23 -2.93 10.50 -8.39
C PHE A 23 -4.26 10.98 -9.02
N LYS A 24 -4.36 11.02 -10.35
CA LYS A 24 -5.64 11.12 -11.04
C LYS A 24 -6.51 9.88 -10.77
N ASP A 25 -5.90 8.70 -10.70
CA ASP A 25 -6.55 7.48 -10.24
C ASP A 25 -6.42 7.40 -8.72
N THR A 26 -7.54 7.53 -8.01
CA THR A 26 -7.55 7.67 -6.54
C THR A 26 -6.83 6.53 -5.82
N TRP A 27 -6.96 5.30 -6.32
CA TRP A 27 -6.34 4.11 -5.72
C TRP A 27 -4.81 4.19 -5.68
N THR A 28 -4.16 4.92 -6.60
CA THR A 28 -2.69 5.07 -6.57
C THR A 28 -2.19 5.86 -5.36
N CYS A 29 -3.07 6.65 -4.72
CA CYS A 29 -2.74 7.33 -3.47
C CYS A 29 -2.55 6.35 -2.30
N LEU A 30 -3.12 5.14 -2.40
CA LEU A 30 -3.02 4.11 -1.34
C LEU A 30 -1.60 3.53 -1.25
N ALA A 31 -0.84 3.45 -2.33
CA ALA A 31 0.49 2.86 -2.27
C ALA A 31 1.43 3.58 -1.27
N PRO A 32 1.71 4.88 -1.40
CA PRO A 32 2.50 5.59 -0.39
C PRO A 32 1.79 5.73 0.97
N TRP A 33 0.45 5.82 0.99
CA TRP A 33 -0.31 5.86 2.24
C TRP A 33 -0.08 4.60 3.07
N ASN A 34 -0.23 3.42 2.47
CA ASN A 34 -0.04 2.14 3.15
C ASN A 34 1.39 1.98 3.67
N GLY A 35 2.39 2.32 2.87
CA GLY A 35 3.80 2.30 3.31
C GLY A 35 4.04 3.17 4.54
N LEU A 36 3.52 4.39 4.56
CA LEU A 36 3.62 5.28 5.73
C LEU A 36 2.80 4.77 6.92
N ALA A 37 1.60 4.25 6.67
CA ALA A 37 0.70 3.83 7.74
C ALA A 37 1.20 2.60 8.50
N VAL A 38 1.84 1.64 7.82
CA VAL A 38 2.40 0.45 8.48
C VAL A 38 3.61 0.76 9.35
N ASP A 39 4.38 1.80 9.01
CA ASP A 39 5.56 2.20 9.77
C ASP A 39 5.21 3.15 10.95
N LEU A 40 4.18 3.98 10.80
CA LEU A 40 3.90 5.10 11.72
C LEU A 40 2.72 4.84 12.66
N ALA A 41 1.85 3.89 12.35
CA ALA A 41 0.71 3.56 13.19
C ALA A 41 0.86 2.16 13.80
N PRO A 42 0.23 1.88 14.96
CA PRO A 42 0.20 0.53 15.51
C PRO A 42 -0.41 -0.47 14.49
N SER A 43 0.18 -1.65 14.35
CA SER A 43 -0.29 -2.70 13.44
C SER A 43 -1.76 -3.10 13.67
N ASP A 44 -2.27 -2.90 14.89
CA ASP A 44 -3.64 -3.19 15.28
C ASP A 44 -4.50 -1.94 15.50
N VAL A 45 -4.14 -0.80 14.91
CA VAL A 45 -4.83 0.49 15.09
C VAL A 45 -6.35 0.37 14.86
N CYS A 46 -6.77 -0.31 13.80
CA CYS A 46 -8.19 -0.53 13.50
C CYS A 46 -8.92 -1.27 14.63
N ARG A 47 -8.27 -2.27 15.23
CA ARG A 47 -8.81 -2.99 16.39
C ARG A 47 -8.90 -2.09 17.61
N GLN A 48 -7.86 -1.31 17.89
CA GLN A 48 -7.83 -0.39 19.02
C GLN A 48 -8.91 0.70 18.90
N VAL A 49 -9.15 1.21 17.68
CA VAL A 49 -10.22 2.17 17.41
C VAL A 49 -11.59 1.52 17.63
N ASN A 50 -11.81 0.28 17.19
CA ASN A 50 -13.05 -0.46 17.45
C ASN A 50 -13.31 -0.70 18.95
N GLN A 51 -12.23 -0.84 19.74
CA GLN A 51 -12.27 -0.96 21.19
C GLN A 51 -12.51 0.39 21.90
N GLY A 52 -12.44 1.50 21.19
CA GLY A 52 -12.54 2.85 21.78
C GLY A 52 -11.30 3.27 22.57
N LYS A 53 -10.13 2.64 22.31
CA LYS A 53 -8.87 2.92 23.01
C LYS A 53 -8.07 4.07 22.40
N THR A 54 -8.28 4.38 21.13
CA THR A 54 -7.61 5.43 20.38
C THR A 54 -8.50 5.89 19.21
N THR A 55 -8.00 6.84 18.42
CA THR A 55 -8.64 7.38 17.21
C THR A 55 -7.66 7.37 16.05
N PHE A 56 -8.15 7.44 14.80
CA PHE A 56 -7.27 7.66 13.66
C PHE A 56 -6.66 9.06 13.67
N THR A 57 -7.36 10.06 14.23
CA THR A 57 -6.80 11.40 14.42
C THR A 57 -5.50 11.37 15.21
N GLU A 58 -5.40 10.52 16.23
CA GLU A 58 -4.17 10.37 17.04
C GLU A 58 -3.06 9.62 16.29
N ASN A 59 -3.39 8.62 15.46
CA ASN A 59 -2.42 7.71 14.88
C ASN A 59 -2.03 8.03 13.43
N TYR A 60 -2.89 8.72 12.66
CA TYR A 60 -2.65 8.97 11.23
C TYR A 60 -2.25 10.42 10.92
N ARG A 61 -2.07 11.27 11.93
CA ARG A 61 -1.66 12.66 11.70
C ARG A 61 -0.33 12.74 10.97
N GLU A 62 0.68 12.05 11.48
CA GLU A 62 2.00 12.04 10.87
C GLU A 62 1.99 11.40 9.48
N VAL A 63 1.19 10.35 9.27
CA VAL A 63 0.97 9.74 7.94
C VAL A 63 0.44 10.79 6.96
N ALA A 64 -0.61 11.52 7.34
CA ALA A 64 -1.21 12.55 6.49
C ALA A 64 -0.24 13.71 6.20
N GLU A 65 0.52 14.16 7.19
CA GLU A 65 1.52 15.23 7.05
C GLU A 65 2.66 14.81 6.12
N LYS A 66 3.15 13.56 6.23
CA LYS A 66 4.18 13.00 5.34
C LYS A 66 3.67 12.80 3.91
N MET A 67 2.39 12.43 3.72
CA MET A 67 1.77 12.41 2.39
C MET A 67 1.80 13.80 1.73
N LEU A 68 1.53 14.87 2.48
CA LEU A 68 1.64 16.23 1.96
C LEU A 68 3.09 16.64 1.67
N GLN A 69 4.04 16.19 2.49
CA GLN A 69 5.46 16.42 2.22
C GLN A 69 5.91 15.69 0.96
N LEU A 70 5.52 14.41 0.79
CA LEU A 70 5.79 13.64 -0.43
C LEU A 70 5.24 14.35 -1.67
N LEU A 71 4.02 14.88 -1.59
CA LEU A 71 3.37 15.61 -2.66
C LEU A 71 4.22 16.80 -3.15
N SER A 72 4.96 17.47 -2.24
CA SER A 72 5.79 18.63 -2.58
C SER A 72 6.98 18.29 -3.49
N TYR A 73 7.38 17.02 -3.55
CA TYR A 73 8.43 16.49 -4.44
C TYR A 73 7.88 15.84 -5.70
N GLY A 74 6.56 15.85 -5.89
CA GLY A 74 5.88 15.38 -7.08
C GLY A 74 5.91 16.36 -8.25
N PRO A 75 5.32 16.00 -9.40
CA PRO A 75 5.19 16.89 -10.54
C PRO A 75 4.32 18.09 -10.20
N LYS A 76 4.42 19.14 -11.02
CA LYS A 76 3.64 20.39 -10.83
C LYS A 76 2.14 20.15 -10.68
N ASP A 77 1.60 19.19 -11.42
CA ASP A 77 0.23 18.72 -11.29
C ASP A 77 0.25 17.20 -11.06
N PRO A 78 0.23 16.75 -9.79
CA PRO A 78 0.27 15.33 -9.44
C PRO A 78 -1.03 14.58 -9.81
N PHE A 79 -2.09 15.29 -10.17
CA PHE A 79 -3.39 14.74 -10.57
C PHE A 79 -3.59 14.74 -12.09
N ALA A 80 -2.60 15.15 -12.87
CA ALA A 80 -2.66 15.13 -14.34
C ALA A 80 -2.61 13.71 -14.89
N TYR A 81 -1.79 12.84 -14.30
CA TYR A 81 -1.54 11.48 -14.76
C TYR A 81 -2.42 10.45 -14.03
N ASN A 82 -3.01 9.55 -14.81
CA ASN A 82 -3.53 8.28 -14.31
C ASN A 82 -2.37 7.27 -14.11
N TYR A 83 -2.67 6.07 -13.67
CA TYR A 83 -1.67 5.02 -13.46
C TYR A 83 -0.81 4.75 -14.71
N ASN A 84 -1.45 4.54 -15.87
CA ASN A 84 -0.73 4.23 -17.11
C ASN A 84 0.12 5.41 -17.59
N ASP A 85 -0.39 6.64 -17.45
CA ASP A 85 0.36 7.86 -17.80
C ASP A 85 1.60 8.00 -16.90
N ALA A 86 1.47 7.73 -15.60
CA ALA A 86 2.58 7.78 -14.65
C ALA A 86 3.63 6.69 -14.91
N CYS A 87 3.23 5.45 -15.23
CA CYS A 87 4.14 4.40 -15.68
C CYS A 87 4.89 4.81 -16.95
N THR A 88 4.20 5.44 -17.89
CA THR A 88 4.80 5.93 -19.15
C THR A 88 5.81 7.06 -18.89
N ALA A 89 5.47 8.01 -17.99
CA ALA A 89 6.36 9.11 -17.61
C ALA A 89 7.63 8.58 -16.92
N PHE A 90 7.48 7.60 -16.01
CA PHE A 90 8.61 6.95 -15.36
C PHE A 90 9.50 6.20 -16.37
N ALA A 91 8.90 5.42 -17.28
CA ALA A 91 9.62 4.70 -18.33
C ALA A 91 10.43 5.61 -19.27
N ARG A 92 10.01 6.88 -19.41
CA ARG A 92 10.72 7.92 -20.17
C ARG A 92 11.79 8.65 -19.37
N GLY A 93 11.96 8.33 -18.08
CA GLY A 93 12.92 9.01 -17.20
C GLY A 93 12.48 10.42 -16.80
N GLU A 94 11.17 10.72 -16.82
CA GLU A 94 10.65 12.03 -16.39
C GLU A 94 10.75 12.23 -14.88
N ALA A 95 10.92 11.15 -14.11
CA ALA A 95 11.19 11.19 -12.68
C ALA A 95 12.15 10.06 -12.27
N VAL A 96 12.83 10.26 -11.13
CA VAL A 96 13.82 9.31 -10.60
C VAL A 96 13.18 8.16 -9.84
N MET A 97 12.06 8.42 -9.15
CA MET A 97 11.36 7.45 -8.30
C MET A 97 9.86 7.43 -8.58
N TYR A 98 9.23 6.28 -8.27
CA TYR A 98 7.77 6.13 -8.34
C TYR A 98 7.28 5.38 -7.09
N PRO A 99 6.56 6.03 -6.16
CA PRO A 99 6.03 5.40 -4.96
C PRO A 99 4.78 4.58 -5.30
N ILE A 100 5.00 3.36 -5.79
CA ILE A 100 3.98 2.43 -6.29
C ILE A 100 4.42 0.99 -5.99
N GLY A 101 3.52 0.02 -6.14
CA GLY A 101 3.86 -1.39 -5.97
C GLY A 101 4.59 -2.00 -7.17
N SER A 102 5.25 -3.14 -6.94
CA SER A 102 6.02 -3.87 -7.95
C SER A 102 5.22 -4.29 -9.18
N TYR A 103 3.89 -4.42 -9.06
CA TYR A 103 2.97 -4.65 -10.16
C TYR A 103 3.02 -3.58 -11.27
N ALA A 104 3.63 -2.43 -11.03
CA ALA A 104 3.81 -1.40 -12.05
C ALA A 104 4.95 -1.71 -13.03
N VAL A 105 5.89 -2.58 -12.66
CA VAL A 105 7.07 -2.89 -13.46
C VAL A 105 6.73 -3.42 -14.86
N PRO A 106 5.81 -4.41 -15.03
CA PRO A 106 5.43 -4.88 -16.37
C PRO A 106 4.87 -3.75 -17.25
N GLN A 107 4.06 -2.84 -16.67
CA GLN A 107 3.52 -1.70 -17.40
C GLN A 107 4.60 -0.70 -17.81
N ILE A 108 5.59 -0.45 -16.94
CA ILE A 108 6.73 0.44 -17.22
C ILE A 108 7.59 -0.19 -18.33
N GLN A 109 7.92 -1.47 -18.23
CA GLN A 109 8.72 -2.20 -19.21
C GLN A 109 8.01 -2.40 -20.56
N SER A 110 6.68 -2.36 -20.58
CA SER A 110 5.94 -2.36 -21.87
C SER A 110 6.24 -1.11 -22.71
N VAL A 111 6.66 -0.01 -22.08
CA VAL A 111 7.03 1.26 -22.73
C VAL A 111 8.55 1.32 -22.97
N ASN A 112 9.36 0.88 -22.02
CA ASN A 112 10.81 0.85 -22.10
C ASN A 112 11.35 -0.50 -21.59
N PRO A 113 11.47 -1.52 -22.48
CA PRO A 113 11.88 -2.87 -22.08
C PRO A 113 13.30 -2.95 -21.50
N ASP A 114 14.17 -2.00 -21.85
CA ASP A 114 15.58 -1.98 -21.43
C ASP A 114 15.77 -1.14 -20.16
N MET A 115 14.69 -0.65 -19.54
CA MET A 115 14.81 0.14 -18.31
C MET A 115 15.22 -0.75 -17.14
N GLU A 116 16.38 -0.46 -16.57
CA GLU A 116 16.81 -1.05 -15.31
C GLU A 116 16.04 -0.38 -14.15
N ILE A 117 15.33 -1.18 -13.38
CA ILE A 117 14.50 -0.74 -12.26
C ILE A 117 14.99 -1.48 -11.01
N ASP A 118 15.23 -0.73 -9.95
CA ASP A 118 15.54 -1.26 -8.63
C ASP A 118 14.44 -0.86 -7.64
N SER A 119 14.38 -1.56 -6.52
CA SER A 119 13.37 -1.33 -5.49
C SER A 119 14.00 -1.06 -4.13
N PHE A 120 13.31 -0.32 -3.30
CA PHE A 120 13.65 -0.14 -1.89
C PHE A 120 12.39 -0.02 -1.04
N VAL A 121 12.50 -0.36 0.25
CA VAL A 121 11.40 -0.16 1.20
C VAL A 121 11.13 1.32 1.36
N PHE A 122 9.87 1.72 1.17
CA PHE A 122 9.46 3.12 1.34
C PHE A 122 9.55 3.48 2.82
N PRO A 123 10.47 4.36 3.24
CA PRO A 123 10.73 4.59 4.65
C PRO A 123 9.69 5.54 5.25
N GLY A 124 8.92 5.09 6.22
CA GLY A 124 8.04 5.94 7.02
C GLY A 124 8.74 6.60 8.20
N SER A 125 9.74 5.96 8.79
CA SER A 125 10.48 6.41 9.97
C SER A 125 11.96 6.70 9.67
N ASP A 126 12.58 7.52 10.52
CA ASP A 126 14.04 7.76 10.53
C ASP A 126 14.82 6.61 11.19
N LYS A 127 14.13 5.75 11.92
CA LYS A 127 14.71 4.56 12.52
C LYS A 127 14.53 3.37 11.59
N LYS A 128 15.63 2.77 11.16
CA LYS A 128 15.62 1.64 10.23
C LYS A 128 14.75 0.48 10.72
N GLU A 129 14.81 0.17 12.00
CA GLU A 129 14.07 -0.91 12.65
C GLU A 129 12.55 -0.70 12.71
N GLU A 130 12.08 0.50 12.46
CA GLU A 130 10.65 0.84 12.41
C GLU A 130 10.09 0.79 10.96
N ASN A 131 10.96 0.66 9.96
CA ASN A 131 10.54 0.55 8.57
C ASN A 131 10.29 -0.91 8.19
N THR A 132 9.17 -1.15 7.56
CA THR A 132 8.65 -2.48 7.23
C THR A 132 8.28 -2.54 5.76
N LEU A 133 8.54 -3.66 5.09
CA LEU A 133 8.07 -3.85 3.72
C LEU A 133 6.54 -3.98 3.73
N ASN A 134 5.86 -3.01 3.14
CA ASN A 134 4.42 -3.11 2.94
C ASN A 134 4.13 -4.12 1.82
N SER A 135 3.72 -5.32 2.21
CA SER A 135 3.41 -6.43 1.33
C SER A 135 2.34 -7.31 1.95
N GLY A 136 1.36 -7.69 1.18
CA GLY A 136 0.24 -8.51 1.62
C GLY A 136 -0.36 -9.31 0.45
N ILE A 137 -1.49 -9.97 0.70
CA ILE A 137 -2.20 -10.73 -0.32
C ILE A 137 -2.87 -9.77 -1.30
N ASP A 138 -2.36 -9.72 -2.53
CA ASP A 138 -2.87 -8.87 -3.60
C ASP A 138 -3.97 -9.58 -4.41
N LEU A 139 -3.73 -10.83 -4.83
CA LEU A 139 -4.65 -11.60 -5.66
C LEU A 139 -5.23 -12.78 -4.89
N GLN A 140 -6.56 -12.89 -4.92
CA GLN A 140 -7.30 -13.99 -4.30
C GLN A 140 -8.26 -14.63 -5.30
N PHE A 141 -8.32 -15.96 -5.30
CA PHE A 141 -9.31 -16.71 -6.04
C PHE A 141 -10.33 -17.33 -5.11
N CYS A 142 -11.60 -17.29 -5.48
CA CYS A 142 -12.65 -17.95 -4.74
C CYS A 142 -13.62 -18.69 -5.63
N VAL A 143 -14.10 -19.84 -5.14
CA VAL A 143 -15.18 -20.59 -5.80
C VAL A 143 -16.49 -20.18 -5.15
N THR A 144 -17.41 -19.62 -5.94
CA THR A 144 -18.70 -19.15 -5.41
C THR A 144 -19.54 -20.30 -4.91
N LYS A 145 -20.42 -20.03 -3.93
CA LYS A 145 -21.35 -20.99 -3.33
C LYS A 145 -22.25 -21.63 -4.39
N GLU A 146 -22.62 -20.83 -5.39
CA GLU A 146 -23.56 -21.18 -6.47
C GLU A 146 -22.85 -21.83 -7.70
N CYS A 147 -21.53 -22.06 -7.61
CA CYS A 147 -20.80 -22.72 -8.70
C CYS A 147 -21.40 -24.12 -8.96
N LYS A 148 -21.84 -24.35 -10.20
CA LYS A 148 -22.48 -25.61 -10.62
C LYS A 148 -21.51 -26.77 -10.80
N ASN A 149 -20.24 -26.46 -11.10
CA ASN A 149 -19.18 -27.45 -11.27
C ASN A 149 -17.99 -27.06 -10.41
N LYS A 150 -18.09 -27.34 -9.11
CA LYS A 150 -17.03 -27.03 -8.14
C LYS A 150 -15.78 -27.86 -8.36
N GLU A 151 -15.93 -29.10 -8.82
CA GLU A 151 -14.82 -30.00 -9.09
C GLU A 151 -13.90 -29.40 -10.18
N ALA A 152 -14.45 -29.04 -11.33
CA ALA A 152 -13.67 -28.36 -12.37
C ALA A 152 -13.09 -27.00 -11.92
N ALA A 153 -13.80 -26.27 -11.04
CA ALA A 153 -13.27 -25.02 -10.50
C ALA A 153 -12.06 -25.27 -9.59
N TYR A 154 -12.07 -26.33 -8.78
CA TYR A 154 -10.92 -26.70 -7.96
C TYR A 154 -9.77 -27.25 -8.82
N GLU A 155 -10.02 -28.00 -9.88
CA GLU A 155 -8.98 -28.43 -10.83
C GLU A 155 -8.26 -27.22 -11.45
N VAL A 156 -8.98 -26.13 -11.77
CA VAL A 156 -8.37 -24.88 -12.25
C VAL A 156 -7.52 -24.21 -11.16
N LEU A 157 -8.01 -24.19 -9.91
CA LEU A 157 -7.21 -23.65 -8.81
C LEU A 157 -5.95 -24.47 -8.53
N ASP A 158 -6.07 -25.80 -8.56
CA ASP A 158 -4.93 -26.70 -8.38
C ASP A 158 -3.88 -26.47 -9.49
N PHE A 159 -4.31 -26.32 -10.74
CA PHE A 159 -3.43 -25.97 -11.86
C PHE A 159 -2.73 -24.62 -11.65
N LEU A 160 -3.47 -23.57 -11.27
CA LEU A 160 -2.88 -22.25 -11.01
C LEU A 160 -1.88 -22.27 -9.84
N LEU A 161 -2.01 -23.21 -8.92
CA LEU A 161 -1.13 -23.40 -7.78
C LEU A 161 0.01 -24.41 -8.00
N GLU A 162 0.17 -24.97 -9.21
CA GLU A 162 1.38 -25.71 -9.55
C GLU A 162 2.61 -24.81 -9.46
N ASP A 163 3.74 -25.34 -8.98
CA ASP A 163 4.94 -24.53 -8.72
C ASP A 163 5.43 -23.79 -9.97
N GLU A 164 5.38 -24.41 -11.14
CA GLU A 164 5.76 -23.81 -12.43
C GLU A 164 4.88 -22.58 -12.74
N ASN A 165 3.56 -22.71 -12.60
CA ASN A 165 2.63 -21.61 -12.87
C ASN A 165 2.76 -20.47 -11.86
N VAL A 166 3.01 -20.81 -10.59
CA VAL A 166 3.29 -19.82 -9.56
C VAL A 166 4.60 -19.08 -9.88
N GLN A 167 5.67 -19.80 -10.23
CA GLN A 167 6.95 -19.17 -10.57
C GLN A 167 6.83 -18.24 -11.79
N ASP A 168 6.11 -18.67 -12.84
CA ASP A 168 5.87 -17.85 -14.03
C ASP A 168 5.13 -16.55 -13.66
N TYR A 169 4.09 -16.65 -12.82
CA TYR A 169 3.37 -15.47 -12.32
C TYR A 169 4.25 -14.54 -11.51
N LEU A 170 5.08 -15.07 -10.60
CA LEU A 170 6.01 -14.27 -9.80
C LEU A 170 7.01 -13.51 -10.66
N ASN A 171 7.52 -14.15 -11.71
CA ASN A 171 8.46 -13.55 -12.65
C ASN A 171 7.79 -12.44 -13.47
N GLU A 172 6.56 -12.67 -13.94
CA GLU A 172 5.81 -11.70 -14.75
C GLU A 172 5.38 -10.49 -13.92
N GLN A 173 4.90 -10.70 -12.69
CA GLN A 173 4.35 -9.64 -11.84
C GLN A 173 5.36 -9.03 -10.86
N ASN A 174 6.60 -9.56 -10.79
CA ASN A 174 7.61 -9.16 -9.81
C ASN A 174 7.06 -9.22 -8.37
N SER A 175 6.40 -10.33 -8.05
CA SER A 175 5.67 -10.52 -6.79
C SER A 175 6.42 -11.41 -5.81
N VAL A 176 6.02 -11.34 -4.53
CA VAL A 176 6.50 -12.23 -3.47
C VAL A 176 5.55 -13.43 -3.37
N PRO A 177 6.06 -14.68 -3.27
CA PRO A 177 5.21 -15.86 -3.18
C PRO A 177 4.42 -15.88 -1.86
N CYS A 178 3.14 -16.24 -1.92
CA CYS A 178 2.31 -16.56 -0.75
C CYS A 178 2.13 -18.09 -0.56
N LYS A 179 2.71 -18.90 -1.45
CA LYS A 179 2.71 -20.37 -1.37
C LYS A 179 4.03 -20.83 -0.75
N GLU A 180 3.96 -21.82 0.15
CA GLU A 180 5.15 -22.50 0.66
C GLU A 180 5.86 -23.24 -0.49
N GLY A 181 7.18 -23.09 -0.58
CA GLY A 181 8.00 -23.68 -1.62
C GLY A 181 9.31 -22.92 -1.84
N GLU A 182 10.16 -23.45 -2.72
CA GLU A 182 11.38 -22.78 -3.16
C GLU A 182 11.09 -22.04 -4.48
N PHE A 183 10.98 -20.71 -4.40
CA PHE A 183 10.73 -19.84 -5.54
C PHE A 183 11.85 -18.83 -5.72
N GLU A 184 12.18 -18.54 -6.97
CA GLU A 184 13.13 -17.48 -7.31
C GLU A 184 12.42 -16.13 -7.31
N LEU A 185 13.00 -15.15 -6.62
CA LEU A 185 12.51 -13.77 -6.64
C LEU A 185 13.12 -13.01 -7.81
N SER A 186 12.33 -12.15 -8.44
CA SER A 186 12.81 -11.23 -9.47
C SER A 186 14.00 -10.40 -8.95
N PRO A 187 15.06 -10.18 -9.75
CA PRO A 187 16.18 -9.31 -9.38
C PRO A 187 15.73 -7.89 -9.03
N MET A 188 14.63 -7.42 -9.58
CA MET A 188 14.03 -6.11 -9.24
C MET A 188 13.69 -6.00 -7.75
N LEU A 189 13.47 -7.14 -7.06
CA LEU A 189 13.17 -7.20 -5.63
C LEU A 189 14.44 -7.29 -4.74
N ASP A 190 15.65 -7.24 -5.32
CA ASP A 190 16.89 -7.37 -4.55
C ASP A 190 17.03 -6.30 -3.47
N GLY A 191 16.60 -5.07 -3.73
CA GLY A 191 16.63 -3.99 -2.75
C GLY A 191 15.69 -4.17 -1.55
N VAL A 192 14.71 -5.08 -1.65
CA VAL A 192 13.77 -5.41 -0.55
C VAL A 192 13.92 -6.86 -0.05
N ARG A 193 14.82 -7.65 -0.67
CA ARG A 193 15.01 -9.07 -0.38
C ARG A 193 15.24 -9.35 1.11
N GLN A 194 16.07 -8.55 1.79
CA GLN A 194 16.35 -8.74 3.21
C GLN A 194 15.08 -8.70 4.06
N TYR A 195 14.13 -7.80 3.74
CA TYR A 195 12.86 -7.70 4.47
C TYR A 195 11.96 -8.92 4.25
N ILE A 196 12.02 -9.50 3.04
CA ILE A 196 11.28 -10.74 2.71
C ILE A 196 11.88 -11.92 3.49
N GLU A 197 13.20 -12.08 3.47
CA GLU A 197 13.92 -13.17 4.16
C GLU A 197 13.80 -13.10 5.67
N GLU A 198 13.73 -11.91 6.25
CA GLU A 198 13.55 -11.65 7.68
C GLU A 198 12.07 -11.67 8.11
N GLU A 199 11.12 -11.91 7.18
CA GLU A 199 9.67 -11.80 7.40
C GLU A 199 9.25 -10.44 8.00
N ASN A 200 10.05 -9.38 7.76
CA ASN A 200 9.74 -8.03 8.18
C ASN A 200 8.78 -7.34 7.20
N MET A 201 7.58 -7.89 7.13
CA MET A 201 6.52 -7.46 6.22
C MET A 201 5.25 -7.14 6.98
N ALA A 202 4.47 -6.20 6.46
CA ALA A 202 3.15 -5.84 7.00
C ALA A 202 2.12 -5.74 5.88
N ASP A 203 0.91 -6.26 6.15
CA ASP A 203 -0.22 -6.21 5.23
C ASP A 203 -0.69 -4.76 5.03
N TYR A 204 -1.36 -4.53 3.92
CA TYR A 204 -1.90 -3.21 3.55
C TYR A 204 -2.95 -2.74 4.55
N GLN A 205 -2.81 -1.52 5.04
CA GLN A 205 -3.76 -0.96 6.01
C GLN A 205 -5.16 -0.78 5.41
N ASP A 206 -5.25 -0.52 4.11
CA ASP A 206 -6.53 -0.36 3.42
C ASP A 206 -7.35 -1.66 3.33
N HIS A 207 -6.74 -2.84 3.50
CA HIS A 207 -7.47 -4.10 3.62
C HIS A 207 -8.41 -4.15 4.84
N TYR A 208 -8.15 -3.34 5.85
CA TYR A 208 -8.99 -3.24 7.06
C TYR A 208 -10.05 -2.15 6.98
N TYR A 209 -10.03 -1.33 5.92
CA TYR A 209 -10.99 -0.23 5.78
C TYR A 209 -12.26 -0.72 5.08
N PRO A 210 -13.46 -0.33 5.58
CA PRO A 210 -14.68 -0.58 4.84
C PRO A 210 -14.65 0.06 3.46
N SER A 211 -15.00 -0.68 2.42
CA SER A 211 -14.99 -0.18 1.04
C SER A 211 -15.88 1.06 0.86
N GLU A 212 -16.95 1.16 1.64
CA GLU A 212 -17.89 2.29 1.64
C GLU A 212 -17.24 3.61 2.12
N MET A 213 -16.11 3.54 2.81
CA MET A 213 -15.36 4.74 3.20
C MET A 213 -14.71 5.43 2.00
N ALA A 214 -14.42 4.69 0.91
CA ALA A 214 -13.70 5.20 -0.25
C ALA A 214 -12.43 5.98 0.19
N VAL A 215 -11.56 5.32 0.97
CA VAL A 215 -10.40 5.95 1.61
C VAL A 215 -9.43 6.51 0.58
N ASP A 216 -9.28 5.86 -0.55
CA ASP A 216 -8.51 6.34 -1.70
C ASP A 216 -8.94 7.75 -2.14
N ALA A 217 -10.25 7.97 -2.31
CA ALA A 217 -10.80 9.28 -2.66
C ALA A 217 -10.66 10.29 -1.50
N GLN A 218 -10.72 9.84 -0.25
CA GLN A 218 -10.47 10.72 0.91
C GLN A 218 -9.01 11.20 0.96
N ILE A 219 -8.04 10.30 0.68
CA ILE A 219 -6.62 10.66 0.60
C ILE A 219 -6.39 11.63 -0.56
N GLN A 220 -6.95 11.37 -1.74
CA GLN A 220 -6.86 12.32 -2.86
C GLN A 220 -7.42 13.70 -2.46
N THR A 221 -8.54 13.75 -1.76
CA THR A 221 -9.12 15.00 -1.24
C THR A 221 -8.17 15.69 -0.25
N LEU A 222 -7.54 14.95 0.67
CA LEU A 222 -6.49 15.49 1.55
C LEU A 222 -5.37 16.15 0.76
N LEU A 223 -4.89 15.47 -0.30
CA LEU A 223 -3.78 15.98 -1.12
C LEU A 223 -4.16 17.24 -1.92
N ILE A 224 -5.44 17.38 -2.31
CA ILE A 224 -5.97 18.56 -3.00
C ILE A 224 -6.18 19.72 -2.02
N ASP A 225 -6.91 19.47 -0.92
CA ASP A 225 -7.34 20.51 0.02
C ASP A 225 -6.24 20.87 1.03
N LYS A 226 -5.31 19.95 1.29
CA LYS A 226 -4.20 20.06 2.26
C LYS A 226 -4.67 20.34 3.69
N ASP A 227 -5.88 19.92 4.03
CA ASP A 227 -6.48 20.07 5.34
C ASP A 227 -6.46 18.74 6.11
N VAL A 228 -5.37 18.52 6.86
CA VAL A 228 -5.16 17.32 7.68
C VAL A 228 -6.24 17.15 8.74
N ASP A 229 -6.67 18.25 9.39
CA ASP A 229 -7.66 18.16 10.46
C ASP A 229 -9.04 17.77 9.93
N ALA A 230 -9.46 18.33 8.80
CA ALA A 230 -10.71 17.97 8.15
C ALA A 230 -10.70 16.50 7.68
N PHE A 231 -9.59 16.05 7.08
CA PHE A 231 -9.39 14.67 6.64
C PHE A 231 -9.52 13.69 7.80
N LEU A 232 -8.73 13.87 8.87
CA LEU A 232 -8.71 12.96 10.01
C LEU A 232 -10.07 12.90 10.73
N LYS A 233 -10.70 14.04 10.92
CA LYS A 233 -12.04 14.12 11.49
C LYS A 233 -13.09 13.39 10.65
N LYS A 234 -12.97 13.51 9.32
CA LYS A 234 -13.84 12.78 8.39
C LYS A 234 -13.56 11.27 8.47
N PHE A 235 -12.29 10.87 8.51
CA PHE A 235 -11.88 9.48 8.60
C PHE A 235 -12.46 8.80 9.86
N ASP A 236 -12.28 9.40 11.04
CA ASP A 236 -12.86 8.92 12.30
C ASP A 236 -14.39 8.82 12.23
N LYS A 237 -15.04 9.84 11.68
CA LYS A 237 -16.51 9.87 11.54
C LYS A 237 -17.02 8.76 10.62
N ASP A 238 -16.38 8.56 9.48
CA ASP A 238 -16.78 7.55 8.51
C ASP A 238 -16.48 6.14 9.04
N TRP A 239 -15.36 5.94 9.74
CA TRP A 239 -15.09 4.69 10.44
C TRP A 239 -16.18 4.33 11.43
N GLN A 240 -16.58 5.26 12.31
CA GLN A 240 -17.67 5.06 13.28
C GLN A 240 -19.00 4.75 12.59
N ARG A 241 -19.23 5.32 11.42
CA ARG A 241 -20.45 5.09 10.64
C ARG A 241 -20.48 3.70 10.03
N TYR A 242 -19.42 3.31 9.33
CA TYR A 242 -19.40 2.09 8.51
C TYR A 242 -19.01 0.85 9.31
N ASN A 243 -18.30 0.99 10.44
CA ASN A 243 -17.98 -0.10 11.36
C ASN A 243 -18.91 -0.18 12.59
N ARG A 244 -19.99 0.54 12.62
CA ARG A 244 -20.87 0.66 13.79
C ARG A 244 -21.20 -0.67 14.43
N ASP A 245 -21.62 -1.65 13.65
CA ASP A 245 -22.05 -2.96 14.15
C ASP A 245 -20.88 -3.78 14.71
N ILE A 246 -19.69 -3.65 14.09
CA ILE A 246 -18.45 -4.30 14.56
C ILE A 246 -18.03 -3.66 15.88
N ILE A 247 -18.00 -2.34 15.95
CA ILE A 247 -17.64 -1.58 17.14
C ILE A 247 -18.54 -1.97 18.33
N GLN A 248 -19.85 -2.02 18.11
CA GLN A 248 -20.78 -2.42 19.16
C GLN A 248 -20.55 -3.86 19.66
N LYS A 249 -20.27 -4.81 18.76
CA LYS A 249 -19.97 -6.20 19.12
C LYS A 249 -18.67 -6.30 19.92
N VAL A 250 -17.62 -5.61 19.48
CA VAL A 250 -16.29 -5.61 20.12
C VAL A 250 -16.42 -5.03 21.54
N GLN A 251 -17.04 -3.86 21.67
CA GLN A 251 -17.19 -3.19 22.97
C GLN A 251 -18.06 -3.99 23.93
N LYS A 252 -19.13 -4.65 23.44
CA LYS A 252 -19.96 -5.55 24.24
C LYS A 252 -19.14 -6.75 24.75
N TYR A 253 -18.39 -7.39 23.89
CA TYR A 253 -17.53 -8.53 24.25
C TYR A 253 -16.49 -8.14 25.32
N GLU A 254 -15.83 -6.99 25.18
CA GLU A 254 -14.86 -6.53 26.19
C GLU A 254 -15.53 -6.20 27.55
N ALA A 255 -16.70 -5.60 27.53
CA ALA A 255 -17.44 -5.32 28.76
C ALA A 255 -17.82 -6.63 29.50
N GLU A 256 -18.23 -7.68 28.78
CA GLU A 256 -18.55 -8.99 29.34
C GLU A 256 -17.31 -9.66 29.96
N GLN A 257 -16.12 -9.55 29.33
CA GLN A 257 -14.88 -10.10 29.85
C GLN A 257 -14.37 -9.37 31.10
N THR A 258 -14.62 -8.09 31.21
CA THR A 258 -14.23 -7.27 32.38
C THR A 258 -15.10 -7.58 33.60
N HIS A 259 -16.35 -7.98 33.42
CA HIS A 259 -17.26 -8.36 34.52
C HIS A 259 -17.09 -9.81 34.99
N SER A 260 -16.31 -10.61 34.27
CA SER A 260 -16.05 -12.02 34.57
C SER A 260 -14.74 -12.27 35.32
N LYS A 261 -13.98 -11.21 35.59
CA LYS A 261 -12.78 -11.19 36.43
C LYS A 261 -13.06 -10.52 37.75
#